data_fc453c76f459ebec296079d7c571d028
#
_entry.id   fc453c76f459ebec296079d7c571d028
#
_cell.length_a   1.000
_cell.length_b   1.000
_cell.length_c   1.000
_cell.angle_alpha   90.00
_cell.angle_beta   90.00
_cell.angle_gamma   90.00
#
_symmetry.space_group_name_H-M   'P 1'
#
loop_
_entity.id
_entity.type
_entity.pdbx_description
1 polymer ?
#
loop_
_entity_poly.entity_id
_entity_poly.type
_entity_poly.pdbx_seq_one_letter_code
_entity_poly.pdbx_strand_id
1 'polypeptide(L)'
;MNYRLNERNLELIKKITYDLVRINSITNTKGEIEAALYIYNFLASLNYFKKNPENIILQELNDNIGRKNVIAIIKGGSLKSNNVIILLSHFDTVDIEDYQNLKEYAFDIDELTSKIKQLYLSNTVNNNQDIKEIIDDIESKGYIFGRGVLDMKSGVAVNLAIIKELAENIDKFNGIVIALFVADEETNSLGMLKAIDFLYNYKKNNKVNYVSCIDTDYIVKDKRNDSILVNSYYGSIGKILVGFYVKGIETHVGESYKGLNPLLILSKIVSSLEMNKNVINKKSKDVIPPTFIYSKDLKDSYSVKTPSDAFAFLNVLIFNNNVNKIISNIKRILKNILNTFIHKYKLEIFDYEEFTKLLKLKLKENYDEIYNKIKQKLYNDYLNGKVDERFYSLYLVKNLNEYLDFRPRVILFLSAPFYPAVFNKNKKLVKILKNVLKNFDGKYGYRYNIKQFFPYISDLSFLGNVDNIDYIKNNLVGFNEIYFLDFEKINYISTDVFDIGSLGNDAHKFTERLDSFYTFNILPNIVFSFINKIFENKI
;
A
#
# COMPACT_ATOMS: atom_id res chain seq x y z
N MET A 1 25.97 -5.09 -23.37
CA MET A 1 25.15 -6.27 -23.76
C MET A 1 23.70 -5.97 -23.42
N ASN A 2 22.78 -6.32 -24.32
CA ASN A 2 21.34 -6.28 -23.98
C ASN A 2 20.99 -7.64 -23.37
N TYR A 3 20.69 -7.65 -22.08
CA TYR A 3 20.20 -8.84 -21.41
C TYR A 3 18.73 -9.06 -21.78
N ARG A 4 18.41 -10.27 -22.24
CA ARG A 4 17.03 -10.65 -22.60
C ARG A 4 16.71 -12.02 -22.02
N LEU A 5 15.46 -12.21 -21.64
CA LEU A 5 14.96 -13.53 -21.27
C LEU A 5 14.90 -14.43 -22.52
N ASN A 6 15.03 -15.71 -22.29
CA ASN A 6 14.75 -16.73 -23.29
C ASN A 6 13.26 -16.67 -23.71
N GLU A 7 12.98 -16.88 -25.01
CA GLU A 7 11.62 -16.82 -25.55
C GLU A 7 10.65 -17.76 -24.82
N ARG A 8 11.10 -18.98 -24.47
CA ARG A 8 10.28 -19.91 -23.67
C ARG A 8 9.88 -19.34 -22.31
N ASN A 9 10.75 -18.54 -21.68
CA ASN A 9 10.45 -17.91 -20.41
C ASN A 9 9.51 -16.70 -20.59
N LEU A 10 9.53 -16.05 -21.76
CA LEU A 10 8.51 -15.02 -22.08
C LEU A 10 7.13 -15.64 -22.32
N GLU A 11 7.03 -16.74 -23.08
CA GLU A 11 5.75 -17.46 -23.28
C GLU A 11 5.16 -17.97 -21.95
N LEU A 12 6.03 -18.39 -21.03
CA LEU A 12 5.64 -18.88 -19.72
C LEU A 12 4.91 -17.83 -18.88
N ILE A 13 5.25 -16.53 -19.02
CA ILE A 13 4.63 -15.43 -18.26
C ILE A 13 3.12 -15.39 -18.51
N LYS A 14 2.71 -15.49 -19.78
CA LYS A 14 1.28 -15.53 -20.12
C LYS A 14 0.59 -16.71 -19.41
N LYS A 15 1.17 -17.92 -19.50
CA LYS A 15 0.59 -19.10 -18.86
C LYS A 15 0.44 -18.92 -17.35
N ILE A 16 1.51 -18.48 -16.68
CA ILE A 16 1.48 -18.29 -15.22
C ILE A 16 0.44 -17.20 -14.83
N THR A 17 0.33 -16.11 -15.60
CA THR A 17 -0.66 -15.06 -15.37
C THR A 17 -2.08 -15.65 -15.41
N TYR A 18 -2.40 -16.43 -16.45
CA TYR A 18 -3.71 -17.07 -16.58
C TYR A 18 -3.98 -18.05 -15.43
N ASP A 19 -3.00 -18.87 -15.07
CA ASP A 19 -3.13 -19.84 -13.99
C ASP A 19 -3.36 -19.14 -12.64
N LEU A 20 -2.62 -18.07 -12.34
CA LEU A 20 -2.77 -17.30 -11.10
C LEU A 20 -4.08 -16.52 -11.04
N VAL A 21 -4.53 -15.93 -12.16
CA VAL A 21 -5.80 -15.19 -12.20
C VAL A 21 -6.97 -16.14 -11.90
N ARG A 22 -6.96 -17.38 -12.39
CA ARG A 22 -7.99 -18.39 -12.06
C ARG A 22 -8.10 -18.72 -10.59
N ILE A 23 -7.05 -18.48 -9.80
CA ILE A 23 -7.08 -18.65 -8.35
C ILE A 23 -7.75 -17.41 -7.74
N ASN A 24 -8.91 -17.59 -7.12
CA ASN A 24 -9.61 -16.51 -6.41
C ASN A 24 -8.88 -16.18 -5.11
N SER A 25 -7.82 -15.36 -5.19
CA SER A 25 -7.03 -14.94 -4.04
C SER A 25 -7.45 -13.56 -3.50
N ILE A 26 -8.75 -13.35 -3.35
CA ILE A 26 -9.26 -12.15 -2.64
C ILE A 26 -8.65 -12.12 -1.25
N THR A 27 -8.18 -10.94 -0.83
CA THR A 27 -7.53 -10.73 0.47
C THR A 27 -8.40 -11.25 1.61
N ASN A 28 -7.78 -11.83 2.61
CA ASN A 28 -8.43 -12.48 3.76
C ASN A 28 -9.28 -13.71 3.39
N THR A 29 -8.95 -14.40 2.30
CA THR A 29 -9.59 -15.67 1.92
C THR A 29 -8.57 -16.81 1.80
N LYS A 30 -9.06 -18.04 1.73
CA LYS A 30 -8.22 -19.23 1.49
C LYS A 30 -7.56 -19.24 0.11
N GLY A 31 -8.06 -18.46 -0.84
CA GLY A 31 -7.45 -18.33 -2.16
C GLY A 31 -6.03 -17.77 -2.14
N GLU A 32 -5.67 -16.98 -1.12
CA GLU A 32 -4.28 -16.57 -0.92
C GLU A 32 -3.36 -17.75 -0.60
N ILE A 33 -3.86 -18.76 0.13
CA ILE A 33 -3.09 -19.99 0.41
C ILE A 33 -2.87 -20.78 -0.88
N GLU A 34 -3.91 -20.89 -1.73
CA GLU A 34 -3.82 -21.58 -3.01
C GLU A 34 -2.84 -20.90 -3.97
N ALA A 35 -2.85 -19.58 -4.03
CA ALA A 35 -1.89 -18.78 -4.81
C ALA A 35 -0.46 -18.96 -4.31
N ALA A 36 -0.23 -18.91 -2.99
CA ALA A 36 1.07 -19.17 -2.40
C ALA A 36 1.57 -20.58 -2.71
N LEU A 37 0.73 -21.60 -2.63
CA LEU A 37 1.08 -22.98 -2.97
C LEU A 37 1.37 -23.17 -4.46
N TYR A 38 0.64 -22.49 -5.35
CA TYR A 38 0.96 -22.49 -6.79
C TYR A 38 2.38 -21.94 -7.04
N ILE A 39 2.69 -20.78 -6.47
CA ILE A 39 4.00 -20.12 -6.58
C ILE A 39 5.11 -21.02 -6.02
N TYR A 40 4.89 -21.58 -4.83
CA TYR A 40 5.85 -22.49 -4.20
C TYR A 40 6.12 -23.73 -5.07
N ASN A 41 5.08 -24.38 -5.56
CA ASN A 41 5.19 -25.59 -6.37
C ASN A 41 5.89 -25.31 -7.71
N PHE A 42 5.61 -24.15 -8.33
CA PHE A 42 6.33 -23.72 -9.52
C PHE A 42 7.84 -23.62 -9.24
N LEU A 43 8.23 -22.91 -8.18
CA LEU A 43 9.63 -22.73 -7.80
C LEU A 43 10.29 -24.07 -7.45
N ALA A 44 9.61 -24.91 -6.65
CA ALA A 44 10.11 -26.22 -6.25
C ALA A 44 10.31 -27.17 -7.46
N SER A 45 9.63 -26.94 -8.57
CA SER A 45 9.83 -27.71 -9.81
C SER A 45 11.15 -27.42 -10.51
N LEU A 46 11.79 -26.26 -10.25
CA LEU A 46 13.02 -25.83 -10.92
C LEU A 46 14.24 -26.60 -10.37
N ASN A 47 15.14 -26.99 -11.27
CA ASN A 47 16.31 -27.80 -10.92
C ASN A 47 17.24 -27.16 -9.87
N TYR A 48 17.32 -25.82 -9.85
CA TYR A 48 18.10 -25.09 -8.84
C TYR A 48 17.54 -25.35 -7.43
N PHE A 49 16.24 -25.21 -7.28
CA PHE A 49 15.61 -25.37 -5.97
C PHE A 49 15.46 -26.84 -5.55
N LYS A 50 15.36 -27.77 -6.51
CA LYS A 50 15.46 -29.21 -6.17
C LYS A 50 16.81 -29.58 -5.54
N LYS A 51 17.88 -28.88 -5.95
CA LYS A 51 19.22 -29.06 -5.38
C LYS A 51 19.46 -28.23 -4.12
N ASN A 52 18.70 -27.18 -3.90
CA ASN A 52 18.82 -26.23 -2.79
C ASN A 52 17.42 -25.94 -2.19
N PRO A 53 16.78 -26.94 -1.59
CA PRO A 53 15.39 -26.81 -1.10
C PRO A 53 15.25 -25.76 0.03
N GLU A 54 16.34 -25.51 0.77
CA GLU A 54 16.40 -24.49 1.82
C GLU A 54 16.28 -23.06 1.28
N ASN A 55 16.43 -22.87 -0.02
CA ASN A 55 16.32 -21.56 -0.68
C ASN A 55 14.88 -21.23 -1.12
N ILE A 56 13.88 -22.09 -0.82
CA ILE A 56 12.46 -21.77 -0.93
C ILE A 56 11.84 -21.87 0.46
N ILE A 57 11.17 -20.83 0.89
CA ILE A 57 10.58 -20.74 2.22
C ILE A 57 9.10 -20.41 2.09
N LEU A 58 8.24 -21.20 2.76
CA LEU A 58 6.87 -20.83 3.06
C LEU A 58 6.88 -20.17 4.45
N GLN A 59 6.75 -18.85 4.49
CA GLN A 59 6.73 -18.10 5.73
C GLN A 59 5.29 -17.93 6.23
N GLU A 60 5.00 -18.49 7.41
CA GLU A 60 3.70 -18.37 8.06
C GLU A 60 3.42 -16.91 8.47
N LEU A 61 2.22 -16.41 8.18
CA LEU A 61 1.77 -15.10 8.66
C LEU A 61 1.29 -15.17 10.12
N ASN A 62 0.98 -16.38 10.60
CA ASN A 62 0.43 -16.65 11.93
C ASN A 62 -0.93 -15.97 12.16
N ASP A 63 -1.74 -15.92 11.13
CA ASP A 63 -3.12 -15.45 11.17
C ASP A 63 -4.12 -16.61 11.33
N ASN A 64 -5.39 -16.27 11.54
CA ASN A 64 -6.46 -17.26 11.75
C ASN A 64 -6.80 -18.08 10.49
N ILE A 65 -6.31 -17.68 9.30
CA ILE A 65 -6.62 -18.33 8.02
C ILE A 65 -5.48 -19.28 7.63
N GLY A 66 -4.25 -19.02 8.11
CA GLY A 66 -3.05 -19.80 7.79
C GLY A 66 -2.39 -19.36 6.47
N ARG A 67 -2.45 -18.05 6.16
CA ARG A 67 -1.80 -17.45 4.99
C ARG A 67 -0.28 -17.51 5.10
N LYS A 68 0.39 -17.49 3.96
CA LYS A 68 1.84 -17.64 3.87
C LYS A 68 2.42 -16.76 2.79
N ASN A 69 3.60 -16.21 3.03
CA ASN A 69 4.46 -15.70 1.97
C ASN A 69 5.25 -16.83 1.32
N VAL A 70 5.69 -16.59 0.09
CA VAL A 70 6.68 -17.44 -0.58
C VAL A 70 7.96 -16.63 -0.80
N ILE A 71 9.07 -17.15 -0.32
CA ILE A 71 10.38 -16.50 -0.44
C ILE A 71 11.31 -17.40 -1.22
N ALA A 72 11.91 -16.91 -2.30
CA ALA A 72 12.87 -17.65 -3.09
C ALA A 72 14.22 -16.93 -3.13
N ILE A 73 15.32 -17.67 -2.92
CA ILE A 73 16.66 -17.11 -2.88
C ILE A 73 17.50 -17.77 -4.00
N ILE A 74 18.06 -16.97 -4.90
CA ILE A 74 19.01 -17.43 -5.89
C ILE A 74 20.37 -16.79 -5.64
N LYS A 75 21.40 -17.62 -5.54
CA LYS A 75 22.79 -17.20 -5.38
C LYS A 75 23.56 -17.49 -6.68
N GLY A 76 24.21 -16.49 -7.25
CA GLY A 76 25.01 -16.65 -8.47
C GLY A 76 26.14 -17.64 -8.27
N GLY A 77 26.48 -18.42 -9.33
CA GLY A 77 27.45 -19.52 -9.23
C GLY A 77 28.88 -19.08 -8.94
N SER A 78 29.27 -17.86 -9.34
CA SER A 78 30.58 -17.27 -9.05
C SER A 78 30.54 -16.27 -7.89
N LEU A 79 29.78 -16.56 -6.83
CA LEU A 79 29.48 -15.63 -5.76
C LEU A 79 30.73 -14.99 -5.14
N LYS A 80 31.06 -13.77 -5.58
CA LYS A 80 32.08 -12.88 -5.02
C LYS A 80 31.50 -11.62 -4.41
N SER A 81 30.18 -11.43 -4.52
CA SER A 81 29.47 -10.24 -4.07
C SER A 81 28.36 -10.62 -3.08
N ASN A 82 28.32 -9.93 -1.97
CA ASN A 82 27.23 -10.05 -0.97
C ASN A 82 26.05 -9.09 -1.29
N ASN A 83 26.02 -8.51 -2.48
CA ASN A 83 24.94 -7.63 -2.91
C ASN A 83 23.68 -8.44 -3.22
N VAL A 84 22.57 -7.96 -2.70
CA VAL A 84 21.25 -8.57 -2.86
C VAL A 84 20.31 -7.60 -3.56
N ILE A 85 19.61 -8.08 -4.58
CA ILE A 85 18.45 -7.43 -5.17
C ILE A 85 17.20 -8.17 -4.70
N ILE A 86 16.21 -7.42 -4.22
CA ILE A 86 14.90 -7.95 -3.83
C ILE A 86 13.96 -7.75 -5.03
N LEU A 87 13.22 -8.78 -5.41
CA LEU A 87 12.06 -8.71 -6.29
C LEU A 87 10.83 -8.84 -5.41
N LEU A 88 9.95 -7.85 -5.46
CA LEU A 88 8.74 -7.81 -4.65
C LEU A 88 7.51 -7.97 -5.54
N SER A 89 6.51 -8.69 -5.08
CA SER A 89 5.18 -8.75 -5.67
C SER A 89 4.17 -9.34 -4.68
N HIS A 90 2.92 -8.89 -4.73
CA HIS A 90 1.83 -9.50 -4.01
C HIS A 90 0.97 -10.38 -4.92
N PHE A 91 0.24 -11.33 -4.33
CA PHE A 91 -0.59 -12.27 -5.09
C PHE A 91 -2.08 -12.26 -4.67
N ASP A 92 -2.41 -11.45 -3.67
CA ASP A 92 -3.80 -11.18 -3.29
C ASP A 92 -4.44 -10.13 -4.20
N THR A 93 -5.74 -9.98 -4.13
CA THR A 93 -6.53 -9.03 -4.91
C THR A 93 -7.64 -8.44 -4.04
N VAL A 94 -8.14 -7.25 -4.40
CA VAL A 94 -9.39 -6.73 -3.86
C VAL A 94 -10.59 -7.62 -4.22
N ASP A 95 -11.75 -7.35 -3.63
CA ASP A 95 -12.98 -8.07 -3.91
C ASP A 95 -13.50 -7.86 -5.36
N ILE A 96 -14.63 -8.51 -5.67
CA ILE A 96 -15.26 -8.49 -7.00
C ILE A 96 -16.69 -7.93 -6.96
N GLU A 97 -17.04 -7.16 -5.91
CA GLU A 97 -18.40 -6.63 -5.77
C GLU A 97 -18.76 -5.67 -6.90
N ASP A 98 -17.80 -4.96 -7.45
CA ASP A 98 -17.95 -4.04 -8.59
C ASP A 98 -18.28 -4.75 -9.92
N TYR A 99 -18.05 -6.07 -10.03
CA TYR A 99 -18.38 -6.86 -11.23
C TYR A 99 -19.88 -7.14 -11.39
N GLN A 100 -20.69 -6.99 -10.34
CA GLN A 100 -22.15 -7.21 -10.36
C GLN A 100 -22.53 -8.56 -10.99
N ASN A 101 -23.20 -8.57 -12.15
CA ASN A 101 -23.61 -9.78 -12.88
C ASN A 101 -22.47 -10.47 -13.64
N LEU A 102 -21.27 -9.91 -13.66
CA LEU A 102 -20.08 -10.51 -14.27
C LEU A 102 -19.15 -11.19 -13.23
N LYS A 103 -19.55 -11.28 -11.96
CA LYS A 103 -18.74 -11.86 -10.87
C LYS A 103 -18.22 -13.27 -11.19
N GLU A 104 -19.03 -14.09 -11.81
CA GLU A 104 -18.64 -15.48 -12.16
C GLU A 104 -17.47 -15.55 -13.16
N TYR A 105 -17.23 -14.47 -13.93
CA TYR A 105 -16.18 -14.39 -14.93
C TYR A 105 -14.95 -13.60 -14.43
N ALA A 106 -14.99 -12.98 -13.26
CA ALA A 106 -13.96 -12.06 -12.78
C ALA A 106 -12.54 -12.66 -12.79
N PHE A 107 -12.44 -13.97 -12.58
CA PHE A 107 -11.18 -14.74 -12.56
C PHE A 107 -10.96 -15.61 -13.81
N ASP A 108 -11.74 -15.41 -14.86
CA ASP A 108 -11.54 -16.04 -16.17
C ASP A 108 -11.27 -14.99 -17.23
N ILE A 109 -9.98 -14.87 -17.60
CA ILE A 109 -9.49 -13.81 -18.52
C ILE A 109 -10.21 -13.90 -19.88
N ASP A 110 -10.39 -15.09 -20.44
CA ASP A 110 -10.93 -15.25 -21.79
C ASP A 110 -12.42 -14.93 -21.80
N GLU A 111 -13.18 -15.50 -20.86
CA GLU A 111 -14.61 -15.26 -20.74
C GLU A 111 -14.92 -13.81 -20.38
N LEU A 112 -14.24 -13.25 -19.37
CA LEU A 112 -14.45 -11.85 -18.98
C LEU A 112 -14.10 -10.89 -20.14
N THR A 113 -12.98 -11.10 -20.81
CA THR A 113 -12.59 -10.28 -21.98
C THR A 113 -13.65 -10.33 -23.07
N SER A 114 -14.21 -11.50 -23.34
CA SER A 114 -15.30 -11.66 -24.31
C SER A 114 -16.57 -10.92 -23.88
N LYS A 115 -16.98 -11.03 -22.61
CA LYS A 115 -18.16 -10.35 -22.06
C LYS A 115 -18.01 -8.83 -22.06
N ILE A 116 -16.85 -8.32 -21.68
CA ILE A 116 -16.58 -6.86 -21.70
C ILE A 116 -16.60 -6.34 -23.15
N LYS A 117 -15.98 -7.06 -24.10
CA LYS A 117 -16.08 -6.71 -25.53
C LYS A 117 -17.53 -6.63 -25.99
N GLN A 118 -18.35 -7.64 -25.67
CA GLN A 118 -19.76 -7.64 -26.01
C GLN A 118 -20.50 -6.46 -25.38
N LEU A 119 -20.23 -6.15 -24.10
CA LEU A 119 -20.89 -5.06 -23.38
C LEU A 119 -20.60 -3.70 -23.99
N TYR A 120 -19.36 -3.41 -24.34
CA TYR A 120 -18.93 -2.07 -24.80
C TYR A 120 -19.10 -1.89 -26.32
N LEU A 121 -18.94 -2.92 -27.14
CA LEU A 121 -19.10 -2.81 -28.59
C LEU A 121 -20.57 -2.87 -29.03
N SER A 122 -21.49 -3.45 -28.23
CA SER A 122 -22.92 -3.48 -28.54
C SER A 122 -23.67 -2.20 -28.10
N ASN A 123 -23.13 -1.45 -27.15
CA ASN A 123 -23.74 -0.23 -26.64
C ASN A 123 -23.18 1.00 -27.37
N THR A 124 -23.87 1.47 -28.40
CA THR A 124 -23.61 2.71 -29.13
C THR A 124 -23.96 3.94 -28.28
N VAL A 125 -23.40 4.10 -27.08
CA VAL A 125 -23.66 5.33 -26.30
C VAL A 125 -22.56 5.63 -25.31
N ASN A 126 -22.01 6.75 -25.43
CA ASN A 126 -21.65 7.83 -24.54
C ASN A 126 -20.30 8.47 -24.89
N ASN A 127 -20.32 9.79 -25.08
CA ASN A 127 -19.16 10.66 -25.23
C ASN A 127 -18.30 10.78 -23.94
N ASN A 128 -18.31 9.78 -23.06
CA ASN A 128 -17.44 9.72 -21.89
C ASN A 128 -16.07 9.25 -22.33
N GLN A 129 -15.05 10.02 -21.99
CA GLN A 129 -13.65 9.74 -22.36
C GLN A 129 -13.15 8.41 -21.82
N ASP A 130 -13.60 7.99 -20.63
CA ASP A 130 -13.22 6.72 -20.01
C ASP A 130 -13.75 5.52 -20.83
N ILE A 131 -15.00 5.61 -21.30
CA ILE A 131 -15.60 4.57 -22.15
C ILE A 131 -14.88 4.47 -23.49
N LYS A 132 -14.52 5.61 -24.07
CA LYS A 132 -13.76 5.64 -25.33
C LYS A 132 -12.40 4.97 -25.18
N GLU A 133 -11.71 5.19 -24.05
CA GLU A 133 -10.43 4.54 -23.78
C GLU A 133 -10.56 3.02 -23.66
N ILE A 134 -11.61 2.53 -22.99
CA ILE A 134 -11.90 1.09 -22.90
C ILE A 134 -12.14 0.50 -24.29
N ILE A 135 -12.93 1.18 -25.14
CA ILE A 135 -13.20 0.73 -26.52
C ILE A 135 -11.91 0.69 -27.34
N ASP A 136 -11.10 1.77 -27.29
CA ASP A 136 -9.80 1.82 -27.97
C ASP A 136 -8.91 0.64 -27.57
N ASP A 137 -8.86 0.30 -26.27
CA ASP A 137 -8.08 -0.81 -25.75
C ASP A 137 -8.63 -2.17 -26.22
N ILE A 138 -9.96 -2.35 -26.25
CA ILE A 138 -10.61 -3.55 -26.79
C ILE A 138 -10.28 -3.74 -28.28
N GLU A 139 -10.36 -2.66 -29.08
CA GLU A 139 -10.10 -2.70 -30.52
C GLU A 139 -8.63 -2.97 -30.86
N SER A 140 -7.71 -2.52 -30.01
CA SER A 140 -6.27 -2.73 -30.18
C SER A 140 -5.86 -4.20 -30.12
N LYS A 141 -6.74 -5.11 -29.68
CA LYS A 141 -6.52 -6.57 -29.56
C LYS A 141 -5.35 -7.01 -28.65
N GLY A 142 -4.74 -6.05 -27.93
CA GLY A 142 -3.61 -6.31 -27.05
C GLY A 142 -3.98 -6.39 -25.56
N TYR A 143 -5.22 -6.02 -25.22
CA TYR A 143 -5.66 -5.95 -23.82
C TYR A 143 -6.48 -7.18 -23.42
N ILE A 144 -6.20 -7.65 -22.18
CA ILE A 144 -6.92 -8.72 -21.52
C ILE A 144 -7.49 -8.22 -20.21
N PHE A 145 -8.66 -8.72 -19.81
CA PHE A 145 -9.40 -8.28 -18.63
C PHE A 145 -9.47 -9.39 -17.59
N GLY A 146 -9.42 -9.03 -16.31
CA GLY A 146 -9.52 -9.98 -15.20
C GLY A 146 -9.19 -9.34 -13.86
N ARG A 147 -9.79 -9.77 -12.76
CA ARG A 147 -9.38 -9.33 -11.44
C ARG A 147 -7.97 -9.85 -11.12
N GLY A 148 -7.09 -8.94 -10.74
CA GLY A 148 -5.69 -9.23 -10.44
C GLY A 148 -4.82 -9.46 -11.69
N VAL A 149 -5.35 -9.30 -12.92
CA VAL A 149 -4.55 -9.43 -14.13
C VAL A 149 -3.51 -8.33 -14.24
N LEU A 150 -3.85 -7.12 -13.82
CA LEU A 150 -2.99 -5.96 -13.78
C LEU A 150 -2.33 -5.80 -12.40
N ASP A 151 -3.10 -5.91 -11.35
CA ASP A 151 -2.75 -5.68 -9.95
C ASP A 151 -2.87 -6.98 -9.15
N MET A 152 -1.73 -7.73 -8.84
CA MET A 152 -0.54 -7.66 -9.69
C MET A 152 -0.04 -9.06 -10.08
N LYS A 153 -0.97 -10.01 -10.37
CA LYS A 153 -0.61 -11.41 -10.69
C LYS A 153 0.27 -11.55 -11.94
N SER A 154 0.15 -10.61 -12.89
CA SER A 154 1.07 -10.55 -14.04
C SER A 154 2.49 -10.15 -13.63
N GLY A 155 2.64 -9.27 -12.64
CA GLY A 155 3.92 -8.93 -12.03
C GLY A 155 4.54 -10.14 -11.31
N VAL A 156 3.73 -10.92 -10.58
CA VAL A 156 4.17 -12.20 -10.00
C VAL A 156 4.71 -13.15 -11.09
N ALA A 157 3.99 -13.27 -12.21
CA ALA A 157 4.41 -14.12 -13.33
C ALA A 157 5.73 -13.65 -13.95
N VAL A 158 5.93 -12.34 -14.10
CA VAL A 158 7.21 -11.74 -14.55
C VAL A 158 8.34 -12.11 -13.60
N ASN A 159 8.15 -11.95 -12.29
CA ASN A 159 9.16 -12.29 -11.30
C ASN A 159 9.50 -13.78 -11.31
N LEU A 160 8.51 -14.67 -11.44
CA LEU A 160 8.73 -16.13 -11.55
C LEU A 160 9.53 -16.49 -12.79
N ALA A 161 9.26 -15.86 -13.94
CA ALA A 161 10.02 -16.09 -15.16
C ALA A 161 11.47 -15.58 -15.04
N ILE A 162 11.69 -14.44 -14.40
CA ILE A 162 13.05 -13.92 -14.13
C ILE A 162 13.81 -14.86 -13.20
N ILE A 163 13.18 -15.35 -12.12
CA ILE A 163 13.78 -16.32 -11.21
C ILE A 163 14.16 -17.61 -11.95
N LYS A 164 13.28 -18.10 -12.82
CA LYS A 164 13.59 -19.26 -13.67
C LYS A 164 14.79 -19.00 -14.59
N GLU A 165 14.84 -17.85 -15.27
CA GLU A 165 15.97 -17.48 -16.14
C GLU A 165 17.29 -17.42 -15.37
N LEU A 166 17.30 -16.84 -14.16
CA LEU A 166 18.47 -16.78 -13.29
C LEU A 166 18.87 -18.17 -12.81
N ALA A 167 17.91 -19.04 -12.46
CA ALA A 167 18.15 -20.41 -12.02
C ALA A 167 18.77 -21.28 -13.14
N GLU A 168 18.40 -21.05 -14.39
CA GLU A 168 18.95 -21.76 -15.56
C GLU A 168 20.32 -21.22 -15.98
N ASN A 169 20.67 -19.99 -15.58
CA ASN A 169 21.91 -19.30 -15.98
C ASN A 169 22.74 -18.85 -14.77
N ILE A 170 22.82 -19.67 -13.75
CA ILE A 170 23.37 -19.32 -12.43
C ILE A 170 24.82 -18.79 -12.50
N ASP A 171 25.62 -19.30 -13.43
CA ASP A 171 27.03 -18.91 -13.59
C ASP A 171 27.23 -17.56 -14.31
N LYS A 172 26.14 -16.98 -14.82
CA LYS A 172 26.20 -15.73 -15.60
C LYS A 172 25.99 -14.48 -14.76
N PHE A 173 25.64 -14.60 -13.48
CA PHE A 173 25.51 -13.43 -12.61
C PHE A 173 26.26 -13.59 -11.29
N ASN A 174 26.59 -12.44 -10.66
CA ASN A 174 27.40 -12.39 -9.45
C ASN A 174 26.71 -11.55 -8.39
N GLY A 175 25.88 -12.19 -7.59
CA GLY A 175 25.09 -11.58 -6.53
C GLY A 175 24.01 -12.52 -6.02
N ILE A 176 23.10 -11.98 -5.26
CA ILE A 176 21.97 -12.72 -4.70
C ILE A 176 20.68 -12.02 -5.14
N VAL A 177 19.69 -12.80 -5.56
CA VAL A 177 18.32 -12.31 -5.79
C VAL A 177 17.41 -12.99 -4.79
N ILE A 178 16.63 -12.19 -4.06
CA ILE A 178 15.58 -12.67 -3.16
C ILE A 178 14.24 -12.24 -3.78
N ALA A 179 13.39 -13.18 -4.15
CA ALA A 179 12.04 -12.88 -4.56
C ALA A 179 11.09 -13.06 -3.37
N LEU A 180 10.33 -12.03 -3.08
CA LEU A 180 9.29 -11.99 -2.06
C LEU A 180 7.94 -11.98 -2.78
N PHE A 181 7.15 -13.02 -2.57
CA PHE A 181 5.76 -13.09 -3.00
C PHE A 181 4.93 -13.03 -1.72
N VAL A 182 4.26 -11.90 -1.52
CA VAL A 182 3.59 -11.58 -0.26
C VAL A 182 2.08 -11.61 -0.38
N ALA A 183 1.41 -11.89 0.73
CA ALA A 183 -0.04 -11.85 0.87
C ALA A 183 -0.48 -10.56 1.55
N ASP A 184 -1.77 -10.20 1.48
CA ASP A 184 -2.42 -9.15 2.27
C ASP A 184 -1.97 -7.71 1.93
N GLU A 185 -1.42 -7.47 0.74
CA GLU A 185 -1.01 -6.10 0.36
C GLU A 185 -2.22 -5.16 0.33
N GLU A 186 -3.34 -5.64 -0.23
CA GLU A 186 -4.56 -4.88 -0.48
C GLU A 186 -5.33 -4.42 0.77
N THR A 187 -4.89 -4.84 1.97
CA THR A 187 -5.52 -4.42 3.23
C THR A 187 -4.55 -3.86 4.26
N ASN A 188 -3.70 -4.67 4.86
CA ASN A 188 -2.84 -4.27 5.98
C ASN A 188 -1.35 -4.61 5.76
N SER A 189 -0.97 -5.13 4.59
CA SER A 189 0.41 -5.53 4.25
C SER A 189 1.02 -6.52 5.25
N LEU A 190 0.21 -7.40 5.86
CA LEU A 190 0.69 -8.34 6.87
C LEU A 190 1.81 -9.23 6.32
N GLY A 191 1.73 -9.62 5.03
CA GLY A 191 2.76 -10.38 4.36
C GLY A 191 4.10 -9.64 4.35
N MET A 192 4.12 -8.38 3.92
CA MET A 192 5.34 -7.59 3.91
C MET A 192 5.86 -7.32 5.33
N LEU A 193 4.98 -7.04 6.30
CA LEU A 193 5.36 -6.84 7.69
C LEU A 193 6.05 -8.09 8.27
N LYS A 194 5.63 -9.29 7.88
CA LYS A 194 6.31 -10.53 8.25
C LYS A 194 7.62 -10.75 7.48
N ALA A 195 7.68 -10.34 6.22
CA ALA A 195 8.89 -10.43 5.41
C ALA A 195 10.03 -9.55 5.95
N ILE A 196 9.73 -8.44 6.67
CA ILE A 196 10.72 -7.61 7.36
C ILE A 196 11.57 -8.45 8.34
N ASP A 197 10.95 -9.35 9.11
CA ASP A 197 11.64 -10.23 10.04
C ASP A 197 12.62 -11.16 9.33
N PHE A 198 12.19 -11.74 8.21
CA PHE A 198 13.05 -12.57 7.37
C PHE A 198 14.22 -11.76 6.80
N LEU A 199 13.95 -10.60 6.18
CA LEU A 199 14.99 -9.76 5.57
C LEU A 199 16.01 -9.29 6.62
N TYR A 200 15.54 -8.88 7.80
CA TYR A 200 16.43 -8.48 8.91
C TYR A 200 17.36 -9.61 9.32
N ASN A 201 16.81 -10.80 9.59
CA ASN A 201 17.58 -11.96 10.01
C ASN A 201 18.54 -12.42 8.90
N TYR A 202 18.08 -12.43 7.65
CA TYR A 202 18.91 -12.83 6.51
C TYR A 202 20.10 -11.89 6.33
N LYS A 203 19.87 -10.56 6.38
CA LYS A 203 20.94 -9.54 6.30
C LYS A 203 21.95 -9.69 7.41
N LYS A 204 21.47 -9.85 8.66
CA LYS A 204 22.31 -9.97 9.85
C LYS A 204 23.17 -11.24 9.83
N ASN A 205 22.56 -12.39 9.52
CA ASN A 205 23.23 -13.70 9.59
C ASN A 205 24.21 -13.91 8.43
N ASN A 206 23.87 -13.44 7.23
CA ASN A 206 24.67 -13.64 6.03
C ASN A 206 25.58 -12.44 5.70
N LYS A 207 25.51 -11.34 6.46
CA LYS A 207 26.29 -10.11 6.25
C LYS A 207 26.17 -9.58 4.82
N VAL A 208 24.95 -9.61 4.27
CA VAL A 208 24.67 -9.17 2.91
C VAL A 208 24.30 -7.67 2.88
N ASN A 209 24.37 -7.08 1.69
CA ASN A 209 23.99 -5.70 1.43
C ASN A 209 22.77 -5.67 0.49
N TYR A 210 21.64 -5.15 0.96
CA TYR A 210 20.49 -4.88 0.09
C TYR A 210 20.79 -3.65 -0.75
N VAL A 211 20.91 -3.85 -2.07
CA VAL A 211 21.27 -2.80 -3.03
C VAL A 211 20.02 -2.14 -3.59
N SER A 212 18.99 -2.93 -3.87
CA SER A 212 17.75 -2.46 -4.46
C SER A 212 16.61 -3.43 -4.19
N CYS A 213 15.40 -2.88 -4.08
CA CYS A 213 14.16 -3.63 -4.27
C CYS A 213 13.49 -3.17 -5.56
N ILE A 214 13.02 -4.11 -6.36
CA ILE A 214 12.26 -3.87 -7.58
C ILE A 214 10.88 -4.49 -7.35
N ASP A 215 9.86 -3.65 -7.33
CA ASP A 215 8.45 -4.04 -7.33
C ASP A 215 7.97 -4.10 -8.77
N THR A 216 7.17 -5.10 -9.07
CA THR A 216 6.55 -5.26 -10.39
C THR A 216 5.05 -4.96 -10.34
N ASP A 217 4.66 -4.11 -9.40
CA ASP A 217 3.30 -3.61 -9.26
C ASP A 217 2.85 -2.82 -10.49
N TYR A 218 1.57 -2.51 -10.60
CA TYR A 218 1.01 -1.98 -11.83
C TYR A 218 1.42 -0.53 -12.12
N ILE A 219 1.43 -0.20 -13.41
CA ILE A 219 1.65 1.15 -13.92
C ILE A 219 0.44 1.54 -14.76
N VAL A 220 -0.14 2.71 -14.42
CA VAL A 220 -1.26 3.27 -15.19
C VAL A 220 -0.74 3.80 -16.53
N LYS A 221 -1.41 3.41 -17.60
CA LYS A 221 -1.17 3.87 -18.95
C LYS A 221 -1.41 5.38 -19.08
N ASP A 222 -0.44 6.11 -19.63
CA ASP A 222 -0.55 7.54 -19.96
C ASP A 222 -0.42 7.69 -21.49
N LYS A 223 -1.57 7.81 -22.19
CA LYS A 223 -1.58 7.97 -23.66
C LYS A 223 -1.27 9.42 -24.02
N ARG A 224 -0.18 9.64 -24.77
CA ARG A 224 0.23 10.98 -25.27
C ARG A 224 0.46 10.93 -26.77
N ASN A 225 -0.40 11.60 -27.52
CA ASN A 225 -0.39 11.57 -28.98
C ASN A 225 -0.43 10.10 -29.47
N ASP A 226 0.51 9.72 -30.35
CA ASP A 226 0.60 8.38 -30.94
C ASP A 226 1.47 7.40 -30.14
N SER A 227 1.85 7.74 -28.90
CA SER A 227 2.69 6.88 -28.05
C SER A 227 2.09 6.70 -26.66
N ILE A 228 2.41 5.54 -26.05
CA ILE A 228 2.10 5.24 -24.66
C ILE A 228 3.30 5.63 -23.81
N LEU A 229 3.10 6.50 -22.83
CA LEU A 229 4.14 6.86 -21.88
C LEU A 229 4.08 5.92 -20.68
N VAL A 230 5.15 5.14 -20.53
CA VAL A 230 5.35 4.23 -19.39
C VAL A 230 6.20 4.92 -18.34
N ASN A 231 5.67 5.07 -17.14
CA ASN A 231 6.38 5.67 -16.03
C ASN A 231 7.00 4.56 -15.16
N SER A 232 8.29 4.64 -14.88
CA SER A 232 8.92 3.88 -13.79
C SER A 232 9.16 4.81 -12.61
N TYR A 233 9.17 4.27 -11.39
CA TYR A 233 9.28 5.09 -10.19
C TYR A 233 10.50 4.67 -9.36
N TYR A 234 11.12 5.64 -8.62
CA TYR A 234 12.24 5.39 -7.71
C TYR A 234 11.93 5.82 -6.28
N GLY A 235 10.73 5.54 -5.85
CA GLY A 235 10.18 5.79 -4.53
C GLY A 235 8.69 5.54 -4.53
N SER A 236 8.11 5.42 -3.34
CA SER A 236 6.68 5.29 -3.12
C SER A 236 6.22 6.35 -2.12
N ILE A 237 5.01 6.86 -2.31
CA ILE A 237 4.38 7.71 -1.30
C ILE A 237 4.09 6.89 -0.05
N GLY A 238 4.06 7.58 1.09
CA GLY A 238 3.53 7.00 2.33
C GLY A 238 2.10 7.44 2.59
N LYS A 239 1.53 6.91 3.67
CA LYS A 239 0.15 7.18 4.09
C LYS A 239 0.09 7.32 5.60
N ILE A 240 -0.63 8.33 6.07
CA ILE A 240 -1.12 8.42 7.44
C ILE A 240 -2.64 8.55 7.43
N LEU A 241 -3.27 7.91 8.39
CA LEU A 241 -4.69 8.06 8.66
C LEU A 241 -4.84 8.90 9.92
N VAL A 242 -5.33 10.13 9.77
CA VAL A 242 -5.53 11.06 10.89
C VAL A 242 -6.97 10.97 11.38
N GLY A 243 -7.15 10.45 12.58
CA GLY A 243 -8.43 10.44 13.27
C GLY A 243 -8.67 11.77 13.99
N PHE A 244 -9.92 12.21 13.96
CA PHE A 244 -10.43 13.35 14.72
C PHE A 244 -11.56 12.85 15.62
N TYR A 245 -11.34 12.85 16.92
CA TYR A 245 -12.41 12.70 17.89
C TYR A 245 -12.83 14.09 18.37
N VAL A 246 -14.11 14.39 18.30
CA VAL A 246 -14.68 15.69 18.65
C VAL A 246 -15.70 15.52 19.78
N LYS A 247 -15.37 16.02 20.96
CA LYS A 247 -16.28 16.14 22.10
C LYS A 247 -17.03 17.47 22.03
N GLY A 248 -18.34 17.42 22.01
CA GLY A 248 -19.21 18.58 22.08
C GLY A 248 -19.80 18.83 23.48
N ILE A 249 -20.83 19.66 23.55
CA ILE A 249 -21.67 19.88 24.70
C ILE A 249 -23.11 19.51 24.30
N GLU A 250 -23.55 18.35 24.76
CA GLU A 250 -24.89 17.83 24.47
C GLU A 250 -25.99 18.75 25.04
N THR A 251 -27.09 18.93 24.30
CA THR A 251 -28.24 19.68 24.74
C THR A 251 -29.51 19.19 24.05
N HIS A 252 -30.67 19.51 24.63
CA HIS A 252 -31.95 19.29 23.97
C HIS A 252 -32.06 20.18 22.71
N VAL A 253 -32.66 19.69 21.64
CA VAL A 253 -32.75 20.44 20.38
C VAL A 253 -33.49 21.78 20.50
N GLY A 254 -34.47 21.87 21.39
CA GLY A 254 -35.16 23.12 21.73
C GLY A 254 -34.30 24.17 22.45
N GLU A 255 -33.12 23.77 22.94
CA GLU A 255 -32.16 24.63 23.65
C GLU A 255 -30.76 24.58 22.99
N SER A 256 -30.72 24.35 21.70
CA SER A 256 -29.46 24.14 20.95
C SER A 256 -28.41 25.24 21.15
N TYR A 257 -28.84 26.45 21.48
CA TYR A 257 -27.96 27.59 21.76
C TYR A 257 -27.20 27.48 23.11
N LYS A 258 -27.61 26.58 24.00
CA LYS A 258 -26.92 26.30 25.28
C LYS A 258 -25.83 25.27 25.16
N GLY A 259 -25.82 24.50 24.09
CA GLY A 259 -24.84 23.46 23.82
C GLY A 259 -23.79 23.83 22.75
N LEU A 260 -22.98 22.86 22.40
CA LEU A 260 -22.04 22.93 21.26
C LEU A 260 -22.09 21.60 20.50
N ASN A 261 -22.80 21.59 19.39
CA ASN A 261 -22.94 20.39 18.58
C ASN A 261 -21.58 19.99 17.95
N PRO A 262 -21.05 18.79 18.23
CA PRO A 262 -19.78 18.35 17.69
C PRO A 262 -19.81 18.21 16.15
N LEU A 263 -20.97 17.97 15.53
CA LEU A 263 -21.11 17.96 14.08
C LEU A 263 -20.85 19.34 13.46
N LEU A 264 -21.16 20.44 14.15
CA LEU A 264 -20.82 21.79 13.69
C LEU A 264 -19.29 22.01 13.69
N ILE A 265 -18.60 21.52 14.71
CA ILE A 265 -17.14 21.57 14.76
C ILE A 265 -16.56 20.70 13.65
N LEU A 266 -17.05 19.46 13.53
CA LEU A 266 -16.59 18.49 12.56
C LEU A 266 -16.80 18.96 11.12
N SER A 267 -17.94 19.56 10.79
CA SER A 267 -18.21 20.11 9.45
C SER A 267 -17.21 21.20 9.05
N LYS A 268 -16.81 22.05 10.00
CA LYS A 268 -15.77 23.06 9.76
C LYS A 268 -14.39 22.42 9.54
N ILE A 269 -14.07 21.36 10.29
CA ILE A 269 -12.84 20.60 10.12
C ILE A 269 -12.82 19.99 8.72
N VAL A 270 -13.88 19.26 8.34
CA VAL A 270 -14.01 18.61 7.04
C VAL A 270 -13.89 19.63 5.90
N SER A 271 -14.71 20.68 5.91
CA SER A 271 -14.71 21.69 4.84
C SER A 271 -13.38 22.44 4.68
N SER A 272 -12.58 22.50 5.74
CA SER A 272 -11.30 23.24 5.73
C SER A 272 -10.09 22.37 5.37
N LEU A 273 -10.16 21.07 5.59
CA LEU A 273 -9.06 20.14 5.36
C LEU A 273 -9.24 19.31 4.08
N GLU A 274 -10.49 19.09 3.63
CA GLU A 274 -10.77 18.38 2.38
C GLU A 274 -10.09 19.10 1.21
N MET A 275 -9.34 18.33 0.40
CA MET A 275 -8.59 18.83 -0.76
C MET A 275 -7.58 19.96 -0.45
N ASN A 276 -7.24 20.19 0.81
CA ASN A 276 -6.38 21.30 1.24
C ASN A 276 -4.88 20.91 1.21
N LYS A 277 -4.19 21.27 0.13
CA LYS A 277 -2.75 21.00 -0.04
C LYS A 277 -1.84 21.65 1.02
N ASN A 278 -2.33 22.66 1.77
CA ASN A 278 -1.55 23.28 2.85
C ASN A 278 -1.32 22.34 4.04
N VAL A 279 -2.08 21.27 4.16
CA VAL A 279 -1.85 20.21 5.15
C VAL A 279 -0.45 19.61 4.95
N ILE A 280 -0.08 19.31 3.71
CA ILE A 280 1.20 18.66 3.36
C ILE A 280 2.35 19.68 3.21
N ASN A 281 2.00 20.97 3.02
CA ASN A 281 2.96 22.09 2.85
C ASN A 281 3.98 21.86 1.72
N LYS A 282 3.56 21.23 0.61
CA LYS A 282 4.38 21.03 -0.58
C LYS A 282 3.76 21.75 -1.78
N LYS A 283 4.54 22.56 -2.47
CA LYS A 283 4.09 23.36 -3.64
C LYS A 283 4.19 22.60 -4.98
N SER A 284 4.41 21.29 -4.98
CA SER A 284 4.50 20.51 -6.22
C SER A 284 3.12 20.30 -6.84
N LYS A 285 3.07 20.24 -8.18
CA LYS A 285 1.85 19.86 -8.92
C LYS A 285 1.43 18.42 -8.66
N ASP A 286 2.38 17.57 -8.26
CA ASP A 286 2.17 16.14 -8.03
C ASP A 286 1.66 15.83 -6.61
N VAL A 287 1.33 16.84 -5.80
CA VAL A 287 0.77 16.62 -4.45
C VAL A 287 -0.68 16.18 -4.58
N ILE A 288 -0.95 14.97 -4.12
CA ILE A 288 -2.30 14.46 -3.95
C ILE A 288 -2.87 15.09 -2.67
N PRO A 289 -3.96 15.85 -2.75
CA PRO A 289 -4.52 16.50 -1.58
C PRO A 289 -5.15 15.46 -0.61
N PRO A 290 -5.22 15.77 0.70
CA PRO A 290 -5.86 14.89 1.66
C PRO A 290 -7.36 14.80 1.40
N THR A 291 -7.97 13.66 1.76
CA THR A 291 -9.41 13.45 1.64
C THR A 291 -9.97 12.71 2.84
N PHE A 292 -11.19 13.09 3.26
CA PHE A 292 -11.90 12.37 4.30
C PHE A 292 -12.53 11.11 3.74
N ILE A 293 -12.27 9.99 4.41
CA ILE A 293 -12.85 8.69 4.04
C ILE A 293 -14.01 8.30 4.95
N TYR A 294 -14.16 8.96 6.08
CA TYR A 294 -15.22 8.70 7.03
C TYR A 294 -15.54 9.94 7.88
N SER A 295 -16.82 10.21 8.13
CA SER A 295 -17.28 11.29 9.03
C SER A 295 -18.68 11.00 9.54
N LYS A 296 -18.85 10.95 10.88
CA LYS A 296 -20.12 10.60 11.51
C LYS A 296 -20.17 11.08 12.97
N ASP A 297 -21.39 11.21 13.55
CA ASP A 297 -21.56 11.23 14.99
C ASP A 297 -21.47 9.84 15.63
N LEU A 298 -21.39 9.79 16.95
CA LEU A 298 -21.32 8.55 17.73
C LEU A 298 -22.63 8.24 18.48
N LYS A 299 -23.78 8.71 17.99
CA LYS A 299 -25.07 8.32 18.53
C LYS A 299 -25.49 6.94 18.03
N ASP A 300 -25.90 6.10 18.96
CA ASP A 300 -26.38 4.75 18.65
C ASP A 300 -27.86 4.74 18.21
N SER A 301 -28.63 5.76 18.62
CA SER A 301 -30.06 5.83 18.31
C SER A 301 -30.57 7.27 18.23
N TYR A 302 -31.71 7.46 17.57
CA TYR A 302 -32.39 8.75 17.54
C TYR A 302 -32.84 9.19 18.92
N SER A 303 -32.58 10.46 19.27
CA SER A 303 -33.15 11.15 20.40
C SER A 303 -33.24 12.65 20.11
N VAL A 304 -34.09 13.38 20.87
CA VAL A 304 -34.27 14.85 20.74
C VAL A 304 -33.13 15.67 21.35
N LYS A 305 -31.94 15.10 21.43
CA LYS A 305 -30.71 15.75 21.90
C LYS A 305 -29.68 15.85 20.77
N THR A 306 -28.83 16.86 20.79
CA THR A 306 -27.63 16.91 19.97
C THR A 306 -26.68 15.76 20.32
N PRO A 307 -25.85 15.25 19.38
CA PRO A 307 -24.84 14.26 19.74
C PRO A 307 -23.85 14.83 20.76
N SER A 308 -23.29 13.96 21.60
CA SER A 308 -22.20 14.30 22.51
C SER A 308 -20.86 14.31 21.83
N ASP A 309 -20.69 13.43 20.83
CA ASP A 309 -19.43 13.14 20.19
C ASP A 309 -19.59 12.96 18.68
N ALA A 310 -18.55 13.28 17.94
CA ALA A 310 -18.44 13.02 16.51
C ALA A 310 -16.99 12.67 16.13
N PHE A 311 -16.78 12.08 14.97
CA PHE A 311 -15.45 11.73 14.52
C PHE A 311 -15.32 11.77 13.00
N ALA A 312 -14.08 11.83 12.53
CA ALA A 312 -13.75 11.65 11.13
C ALA A 312 -12.37 11.02 10.97
N PHE A 313 -12.14 10.41 9.81
CA PHE A 313 -10.83 9.93 9.37
C PHE A 313 -10.41 10.62 8.07
N LEU A 314 -9.25 11.29 8.12
CA LEU A 314 -8.61 11.97 7.00
C LEU A 314 -7.44 11.12 6.49
N ASN A 315 -7.51 10.69 5.24
CA ASN A 315 -6.41 10.05 4.55
C ASN A 315 -5.44 11.11 4.02
N VAL A 316 -4.17 11.01 4.39
CA VAL A 316 -3.12 11.93 3.95
C VAL A 316 -1.98 11.14 3.34
N LEU A 317 -1.76 11.33 2.04
CA LEU A 317 -0.61 10.77 1.35
C LEU A 317 0.61 11.65 1.60
N ILE A 318 1.72 11.04 2.03
CA ILE A 318 2.92 11.74 2.47
C ILE A 318 4.11 11.46 1.53
N PHE A 319 4.96 12.46 1.35
CA PHE A 319 6.16 12.40 0.50
C PHE A 319 7.47 12.38 1.32
N ASN A 320 7.36 12.39 2.61
CA ASN A 320 8.43 12.22 3.58
C ASN A 320 7.81 11.87 4.94
N ASN A 321 8.63 11.36 5.85
CA ASN A 321 8.18 10.86 7.15
C ASN A 321 8.10 11.95 8.25
N ASN A 322 8.02 13.23 7.88
CA ASN A 322 7.86 14.31 8.86
C ASN A 322 6.39 14.50 9.28
N VAL A 323 5.83 13.47 9.91
CA VAL A 323 4.43 13.41 10.34
C VAL A 323 4.10 14.52 11.34
N ASN A 324 5.03 14.84 12.25
CA ASN A 324 4.86 15.93 13.22
C ASN A 324 4.54 17.27 12.53
N LYS A 325 5.22 17.59 11.43
CA LYS A 325 4.95 18.83 10.69
C LYS A 325 3.56 18.84 10.06
N ILE A 326 3.07 17.70 9.57
CA ILE A 326 1.72 17.56 9.00
C ILE A 326 0.68 17.81 10.09
N ILE A 327 0.79 17.15 11.24
CA ILE A 327 -0.12 17.33 12.36
C ILE A 327 -0.07 18.77 12.89
N SER A 328 1.12 19.37 12.96
CA SER A 328 1.26 20.78 13.35
C SER A 328 0.56 21.73 12.38
N ASN A 329 0.63 21.47 11.06
CA ASN A 329 -0.10 22.25 10.04
C ASN A 329 -1.62 22.10 10.24
N ILE A 330 -2.11 20.87 10.44
CA ILE A 330 -3.52 20.61 10.73
C ILE A 330 -3.94 21.39 11.98
N LYS A 331 -3.21 21.25 13.10
CA LYS A 331 -3.52 21.97 14.35
C LYS A 331 -3.57 23.49 14.16
N ARG A 332 -2.65 24.04 13.34
CA ARG A 332 -2.63 25.49 13.02
C ARG A 332 -3.89 25.91 12.24
N ILE A 333 -4.29 25.11 11.23
CA ILE A 333 -5.53 25.35 10.48
C ILE A 333 -6.73 25.29 11.43
N LEU A 334 -6.82 24.26 12.28
CA LEU A 334 -7.91 24.08 13.23
C LEU A 334 -8.01 25.25 14.21
N LYS A 335 -6.89 25.72 14.77
CA LYS A 335 -6.89 26.89 15.67
C LYS A 335 -7.48 28.12 15.00
N ASN A 336 -7.21 28.35 13.73
CA ASN A 336 -7.74 29.50 12.99
C ASN A 336 -9.25 29.37 12.75
N ILE A 337 -9.71 28.23 12.23
CA ILE A 337 -11.13 28.05 11.86
C ILE A 337 -12.05 27.85 13.05
N LEU A 338 -11.52 27.36 14.17
CA LEU A 338 -12.28 27.10 15.40
C LEU A 338 -12.07 28.20 16.46
N ASN A 339 -11.43 29.31 16.13
CA ASN A 339 -11.08 30.38 17.06
C ASN A 339 -12.28 30.89 17.87
N THR A 340 -13.44 31.09 17.24
CA THR A 340 -14.68 31.49 17.92
C THR A 340 -15.11 30.49 19.00
N PHE A 341 -14.97 29.17 18.71
CA PHE A 341 -15.34 28.13 19.68
C PHE A 341 -14.32 27.99 20.80
N ILE A 342 -13.01 28.18 20.47
CA ILE A 342 -11.93 28.21 21.46
C ILE A 342 -12.22 29.28 22.51
N HIS A 343 -12.56 30.50 22.10
CA HIS A 343 -12.83 31.59 23.02
C HIS A 343 -14.16 31.44 23.74
N LYS A 344 -15.26 31.12 23.03
CA LYS A 344 -16.61 31.07 23.59
C LYS A 344 -16.83 29.87 24.52
N TYR A 345 -16.32 28.68 24.12
CA TYR A 345 -16.60 27.42 24.80
C TYR A 345 -15.39 26.81 25.48
N LYS A 346 -14.22 27.46 25.42
CA LYS A 346 -12.94 26.94 25.90
C LYS A 346 -12.58 25.61 25.22
N LEU A 347 -12.89 25.51 23.91
CA LEU A 347 -12.56 24.32 23.09
C LEU A 347 -11.05 24.07 23.11
N GLU A 348 -10.66 22.86 23.46
CA GLU A 348 -9.26 22.42 23.47
C GLU A 348 -8.93 21.61 22.22
N ILE A 349 -7.68 21.71 21.73
CA ILE A 349 -7.19 20.95 20.58
C ILE A 349 -5.88 20.29 20.96
N PHE A 350 -5.88 18.95 20.98
CA PHE A 350 -4.72 18.12 21.33
C PHE A 350 -4.37 17.16 20.20
N ASP A 351 -3.11 16.77 20.07
CA ASP A 351 -2.77 15.49 19.52
C ASP A 351 -2.80 14.41 20.62
N TYR A 352 -2.70 13.13 20.23
CA TYR A 352 -2.86 12.04 21.17
C TYR A 352 -1.78 12.01 22.26
N GLU A 353 -0.55 12.39 21.92
CA GLU A 353 0.54 12.50 22.89
C GLU A 353 0.26 13.59 23.96
N GLU A 354 -0.20 14.77 23.54
CA GLU A 354 -0.58 15.85 24.46
C GLU A 354 -1.78 15.44 25.34
N PHE A 355 -2.76 14.77 24.72
CA PHE A 355 -3.95 14.27 25.43
C PHE A 355 -3.57 13.23 26.49
N THR A 356 -2.73 12.26 26.16
CA THR A 356 -2.30 11.23 27.13
C THR A 356 -1.43 11.81 28.24
N LYS A 357 -0.58 12.81 27.94
CA LYS A 357 0.17 13.56 28.98
C LYS A 357 -0.78 14.25 29.97
N LEU A 358 -1.83 14.89 29.47
CA LEU A 358 -2.84 15.52 30.32
C LEU A 358 -3.57 14.48 31.19
N LEU A 359 -3.95 13.34 30.64
CA LEU A 359 -4.57 12.24 31.37
C LEU A 359 -3.68 11.71 32.50
N LYS A 360 -2.39 11.47 32.19
CA LYS A 360 -1.41 11.01 33.20
C LYS A 360 -1.27 12.00 34.34
N LEU A 361 -1.21 13.29 34.07
CA LEU A 361 -1.17 14.32 35.10
C LEU A 361 -2.42 14.33 35.99
N LYS A 362 -3.61 14.08 35.39
CA LYS A 362 -4.88 14.07 36.13
C LYS A 362 -5.10 12.78 36.92
N LEU A 363 -4.84 11.64 36.34
CA LEU A 363 -5.15 10.32 36.91
C LEU A 363 -4.00 9.78 37.79
N LYS A 364 -2.80 10.32 37.61
CA LYS A 364 -1.61 9.91 38.38
C LYS A 364 -1.43 8.37 38.38
N GLU A 365 -1.39 7.76 39.55
CA GLU A 365 -1.16 6.32 39.74
C GLU A 365 -2.29 5.44 39.14
N ASN A 366 -3.50 5.99 38.99
CA ASN A 366 -4.64 5.24 38.44
C ASN A 366 -4.64 5.17 36.91
N TYR A 367 -3.74 5.89 36.22
CA TYR A 367 -3.74 5.95 34.75
C TYR A 367 -3.55 4.57 34.12
N ASP A 368 -2.56 3.83 34.56
CA ASP A 368 -2.20 2.53 33.94
C ASP A 368 -3.30 1.49 34.16
N GLU A 369 -3.94 1.46 35.34
CA GLU A 369 -5.08 0.57 35.62
C GLU A 369 -6.26 0.87 34.70
N ILE A 370 -6.64 2.14 34.59
CA ILE A 370 -7.75 2.59 33.74
C ILE A 370 -7.45 2.31 32.27
N TYR A 371 -6.25 2.66 31.82
CA TYR A 371 -5.82 2.42 30.44
C TYR A 371 -5.90 0.93 30.10
N ASN A 372 -5.31 0.08 30.92
CA ASN A 372 -5.28 -1.37 30.69
C ASN A 372 -6.67 -2.01 30.72
N LYS A 373 -7.58 -1.53 31.57
CA LYS A 373 -8.98 -1.99 31.62
C LYS A 373 -9.72 -1.68 30.33
N ILE A 374 -9.59 -0.44 29.82
CA ILE A 374 -10.23 -0.02 28.56
C ILE A 374 -9.63 -0.80 27.39
N LYS A 375 -8.29 -0.88 27.34
CA LYS A 375 -7.53 -1.61 26.34
C LYS A 375 -7.97 -3.07 26.25
N GLN A 376 -8.02 -3.79 27.37
CA GLN A 376 -8.37 -5.21 27.40
C GLN A 376 -9.78 -5.46 26.86
N LYS A 377 -10.75 -4.59 27.19
CA LYS A 377 -12.11 -4.68 26.64
C LYS A 377 -12.10 -4.51 25.14
N LEU A 378 -11.45 -3.46 24.63
CA LEU A 378 -11.38 -3.17 23.19
C LEU A 378 -10.60 -4.21 22.41
N TYR A 379 -9.55 -4.77 23.00
CA TYR A 379 -8.77 -5.85 22.40
C TYR A 379 -9.61 -7.12 22.21
N ASN A 380 -10.47 -7.45 23.20
CA ASN A 380 -11.41 -8.56 23.06
C ASN A 380 -12.45 -8.27 21.94
N ASP A 381 -12.94 -7.05 21.84
CA ASP A 381 -13.88 -6.67 20.77
C ASP A 381 -13.19 -6.71 19.39
N TYR A 382 -11.91 -6.36 19.29
CA TYR A 382 -11.09 -6.49 18.08
C TYR A 382 -10.88 -7.97 17.70
N LEU A 383 -10.49 -8.83 18.63
CA LEU A 383 -10.31 -10.26 18.37
C LEU A 383 -11.60 -10.95 17.93
N ASN A 384 -12.77 -10.47 18.39
CA ASN A 384 -14.08 -10.98 17.99
C ASN A 384 -14.62 -10.33 16.70
N GLY A 385 -13.83 -9.51 16.01
CA GLY A 385 -14.22 -8.84 14.77
C GLY A 385 -15.33 -7.78 14.91
N LYS A 386 -15.59 -7.30 16.13
CA LYS A 386 -16.61 -6.25 16.37
C LYS A 386 -16.12 -4.85 16.01
N VAL A 387 -14.81 -4.64 16.07
CA VAL A 387 -14.13 -3.38 15.71
C VAL A 387 -12.88 -3.71 14.92
N ASP A 388 -12.57 -2.88 13.93
CA ASP A 388 -11.28 -2.90 13.22
C ASP A 388 -10.27 -1.98 13.91
N GLU A 389 -9.05 -1.87 13.38
CA GLU A 389 -7.97 -1.05 13.95
C GLU A 389 -8.35 0.42 14.05
N ARG A 390 -9.14 0.93 13.10
CA ARG A 390 -9.60 2.34 13.05
C ARG A 390 -10.57 2.64 14.18
N PHE A 391 -11.57 1.78 14.33
CA PHE A 391 -12.56 1.92 15.41
C PHE A 391 -11.99 1.56 16.78
N TYR A 392 -11.05 0.62 16.87
CA TYR A 392 -10.29 0.41 18.11
C TYR A 392 -9.61 1.71 18.56
N SER A 393 -8.90 2.38 17.65
CA SER A 393 -8.20 3.65 17.95
C SER A 393 -9.18 4.73 18.40
N LEU A 394 -10.29 4.89 17.69
CA LEU A 394 -11.35 5.85 18.02
C LEU A 394 -11.95 5.60 19.40
N TYR A 395 -12.34 4.35 19.68
CA TYR A 395 -12.99 4.03 20.96
C TYR A 395 -12.02 4.08 22.13
N LEU A 396 -10.74 3.81 21.93
CA LEU A 396 -9.73 4.02 22.98
C LEU A 396 -9.65 5.50 23.34
N VAL A 397 -9.56 6.40 22.36
CA VAL A 397 -9.55 7.85 22.59
C VAL A 397 -10.85 8.32 23.26
N LYS A 398 -12.01 7.88 22.77
CA LYS A 398 -13.32 8.21 23.35
C LYS A 398 -13.42 7.81 24.82
N ASN A 399 -13.14 6.54 25.13
CA ASN A 399 -13.28 6.01 26.48
C ASN A 399 -12.29 6.67 27.46
N LEU A 400 -11.07 6.94 27.02
CA LEU A 400 -10.09 7.68 27.81
C LEU A 400 -10.54 9.14 28.07
N ASN A 401 -11.20 9.78 27.11
CA ASN A 401 -11.69 11.15 27.28
C ASN A 401 -12.78 11.26 28.36
N GLU A 402 -13.49 10.20 28.69
CA GLU A 402 -14.51 10.18 29.76
C GLU A 402 -13.92 10.47 31.16
N TYR A 403 -12.61 10.26 31.32
CA TYR A 403 -11.89 10.54 32.57
C TYR A 403 -11.39 11.99 32.68
N LEU A 404 -11.61 12.83 31.66
CA LEU A 404 -11.40 14.27 31.74
C LEU A 404 -12.69 14.98 32.13
N ASP A 405 -12.64 16.31 32.18
CA ASP A 405 -13.82 17.17 32.41
C ASP A 405 -14.70 17.27 31.13
N PHE A 406 -15.85 17.93 31.27
CA PHE A 406 -16.86 18.08 30.22
C PHE A 406 -16.54 19.15 29.17
N ARG A 407 -15.33 19.75 29.18
CA ARG A 407 -14.96 20.75 28.18
C ARG A 407 -14.97 20.14 26.78
N PRO A 408 -15.42 20.90 25.77
CA PRO A 408 -15.36 20.43 24.40
C PRO A 408 -13.90 20.29 23.93
N ARG A 409 -13.62 19.26 23.13
CA ARG A 409 -12.26 18.93 22.66
C ARG A 409 -12.25 18.41 21.25
N VAL A 410 -11.15 18.68 20.56
CA VAL A 410 -10.74 17.99 19.35
C VAL A 410 -9.44 17.25 19.65
N ILE A 411 -9.45 15.94 19.55
CA ILE A 411 -8.28 15.10 19.75
C ILE A 411 -7.90 14.49 18.40
N LEU A 412 -6.69 14.83 17.92
CA LEU A 412 -6.09 14.27 16.72
C LEU A 412 -5.28 13.06 17.12
N PHE A 413 -5.41 11.97 16.38
CA PHE A 413 -4.61 10.76 16.59
C PHE A 413 -4.27 10.14 15.24
N LEU A 414 -3.22 9.32 15.21
CA LEU A 414 -2.92 8.47 14.08
C LEU A 414 -3.60 7.12 14.30
N SER A 415 -4.14 6.55 13.23
CA SER A 415 -4.71 5.20 13.22
C SER A 415 -3.99 4.33 12.20
N ALA A 416 -4.00 3.04 12.41
CA ALA A 416 -3.48 2.07 11.46
C ALA A 416 -4.31 2.05 10.15
N PRO A 417 -3.69 1.67 9.00
CA PRO A 417 -2.27 1.40 8.83
C PRO A 417 -1.43 2.67 8.60
N PHE A 418 -0.16 2.62 8.96
CA PHE A 418 0.84 3.64 8.66
C PHE A 418 1.81 3.11 7.59
N TYR A 419 1.95 3.82 6.50
CA TYR A 419 2.92 3.50 5.44
C TYR A 419 3.99 4.60 5.38
N PRO A 420 5.26 4.28 5.62
CA PRO A 420 6.34 5.25 5.43
C PRO A 420 6.47 5.69 3.97
N ALA A 421 6.83 6.94 3.74
CA ALA A 421 7.28 7.36 2.41
C ALA A 421 8.72 6.93 2.18
N VAL A 422 9.00 6.38 1.01
CA VAL A 422 10.35 5.96 0.61
C VAL A 422 10.75 6.59 -0.71
N PHE A 423 12.02 7.01 -0.82
CA PHE A 423 12.59 7.45 -2.09
C PHE A 423 14.10 7.28 -2.10
N ASN A 424 14.63 6.99 -3.27
CA ASN A 424 16.05 6.74 -3.45
C ASN A 424 16.86 8.03 -3.33
N LYS A 425 17.87 8.00 -2.49
CA LYS A 425 18.89 9.05 -2.38
C LYS A 425 20.03 8.79 -3.38
N ASN A 426 20.25 7.54 -3.76
CA ASN A 426 21.32 7.13 -4.67
C ASN A 426 20.95 7.35 -6.14
N LYS A 427 21.40 8.46 -6.69
CA LYS A 427 21.16 8.80 -8.11
C LYS A 427 21.87 7.85 -9.11
N LYS A 428 22.82 7.03 -8.66
CA LYS A 428 23.57 6.10 -9.50
C LYS A 428 22.65 5.00 -10.06
N LEU A 429 21.83 4.38 -9.21
CA LEU A 429 20.85 3.37 -9.64
C LEU A 429 19.78 3.97 -10.57
N VAL A 430 19.29 5.15 -10.27
CA VAL A 430 18.35 5.88 -11.15
C VAL A 430 18.96 6.11 -12.54
N LYS A 431 20.26 6.46 -12.60
CA LYS A 431 20.98 6.63 -13.88
C LYS A 431 21.12 5.30 -14.63
N ILE A 432 21.36 4.19 -13.92
CA ILE A 432 21.42 2.85 -14.53
C ILE A 432 20.07 2.50 -15.14
N LEU A 433 18.97 2.67 -14.39
CA LEU A 433 17.62 2.43 -14.91
C LEU A 433 17.35 3.29 -16.15
N LYS A 434 17.67 4.59 -16.09
CA LYS A 434 17.51 5.49 -17.24
C LYS A 434 18.24 5.00 -18.48
N ASN A 435 19.43 4.46 -18.31
CA ASN A 435 20.22 3.91 -19.43
C ASN A 435 19.61 2.60 -19.96
N VAL A 436 19.05 1.75 -19.09
CA VAL A 436 18.31 0.55 -19.53
C VAL A 436 17.09 0.95 -20.35
N LEU A 437 16.25 1.85 -19.83
CA LEU A 437 15.02 2.30 -20.50
C LEU A 437 15.28 2.92 -21.89
N LYS A 438 16.39 3.64 -22.07
CA LYS A 438 16.78 4.20 -23.38
C LYS A 438 16.90 3.13 -24.47
N ASN A 439 17.24 1.87 -24.13
CA ASN A 439 17.34 0.80 -25.11
C ASN A 439 15.98 0.33 -25.64
N PHE A 440 14.91 0.66 -24.93
CA PHE A 440 13.52 0.31 -25.27
C PHE A 440 12.73 1.52 -25.77
N ASP A 441 13.19 2.76 -25.51
CA ASP A 441 12.49 4.00 -25.82
C ASP A 441 12.20 4.17 -27.32
N GLY A 442 10.96 4.52 -27.64
CA GLY A 442 10.47 4.68 -29.03
C GLY A 442 10.27 3.36 -29.77
N LYS A 443 10.48 2.20 -29.15
CA LYS A 443 10.21 0.90 -29.73
C LYS A 443 8.78 0.46 -29.42
N TYR A 444 8.15 -0.18 -30.37
CA TYR A 444 6.80 -0.76 -30.21
C TYR A 444 5.71 0.25 -29.75
N GLY A 445 5.92 1.56 -29.99
CA GLY A 445 4.95 2.58 -29.58
C GLY A 445 5.06 3.05 -28.12
N TYR A 446 6.03 2.55 -27.35
CA TYR A 446 6.23 2.95 -25.96
C TYR A 446 7.35 3.98 -25.81
N ARG A 447 7.10 4.96 -24.94
CA ARG A 447 8.08 5.94 -24.44
C ARG A 447 8.24 5.76 -22.95
N TYR A 448 9.41 6.07 -22.41
CA TYR A 448 9.71 5.82 -21.00
C TYR A 448 10.06 7.11 -20.26
N ASN A 449 9.55 7.20 -19.05
CA ASN A 449 9.86 8.28 -18.13
C ASN A 449 10.14 7.72 -16.73
N ILE A 450 10.89 8.46 -15.92
CA ILE A 450 11.18 8.09 -14.53
C ILE A 450 10.65 9.20 -13.62
N LYS A 451 9.77 8.85 -12.70
CA LYS A 451 9.20 9.73 -11.69
C LYS A 451 9.72 9.37 -10.30
N GLN A 452 9.67 10.33 -9.39
CA GLN A 452 10.20 10.13 -8.04
C GLN A 452 9.32 9.23 -7.19
N PHE A 453 8.01 9.38 -7.26
CA PHE A 453 7.09 8.67 -6.39
C PHE A 453 6.05 7.91 -7.21
N PHE A 454 5.89 6.64 -6.88
CA PHE A 454 4.70 5.87 -7.23
C PHE A 454 3.50 6.53 -6.52
N PRO A 455 2.41 6.84 -7.23
CA PRO A 455 1.33 7.67 -6.68
C PRO A 455 0.33 6.90 -5.82
N TYR A 456 0.50 5.59 -5.68
CA TYR A 456 -0.33 4.71 -4.88
C TYR A 456 0.46 4.15 -3.70
N ILE A 457 -0.23 3.46 -2.77
CA ILE A 457 0.41 2.75 -1.67
C ILE A 457 1.04 1.47 -2.23
N SER A 458 2.19 1.10 -1.72
CA SER A 458 2.92 -0.11 -2.09
C SER A 458 3.72 -0.61 -0.89
N ASP A 459 3.94 -1.88 -0.81
CA ASP A 459 4.80 -2.56 0.15
C ASP A 459 6.27 -2.09 0.12
N LEU A 460 6.70 -1.43 -0.97
CA LEU A 460 7.97 -0.71 -1.04
C LEU A 460 8.16 0.29 0.11
N SER A 461 7.07 0.83 0.64
CA SER A 461 7.06 1.76 1.78
C SER A 461 7.84 1.23 2.98
N PHE A 462 7.82 -0.08 3.22
CA PHE A 462 8.49 -0.70 4.37
C PHE A 462 9.99 -0.98 4.15
N LEU A 463 10.55 -0.58 3.02
CA LEU A 463 11.98 -0.67 2.71
C LEU A 463 12.69 0.68 2.74
N GLY A 464 12.00 1.74 3.19
CA GLY A 464 12.54 3.07 3.36
C GLY A 464 13.06 3.34 4.78
N ASN A 465 13.91 4.36 4.91
CA ASN A 465 14.33 4.85 6.21
C ASN A 465 13.27 5.77 6.82
N VAL A 466 12.86 5.50 8.05
CA VAL A 466 11.84 6.28 8.77
C VAL A 466 12.50 7.15 9.82
N ASP A 467 12.30 8.47 9.69
CA ASP A 467 12.74 9.46 10.68
C ASP A 467 11.57 9.83 11.62
N ASN A 468 11.87 10.48 12.75
CA ASN A 468 10.87 10.96 13.73
C ASN A 468 9.96 9.86 14.30
N ILE A 469 10.52 8.70 14.54
CA ILE A 469 9.81 7.48 14.99
C ILE A 469 9.04 7.72 16.29
N ASP A 470 9.62 8.44 17.24
CA ASP A 470 9.00 8.66 18.56
C ASP A 470 7.65 9.40 18.45
N TYR A 471 7.59 10.43 17.57
CA TYR A 471 6.32 11.13 17.37
C TYR A 471 5.24 10.20 16.78
N ILE A 472 5.63 9.33 15.84
CA ILE A 472 4.70 8.37 15.24
C ILE A 472 4.23 7.39 16.31
N LYS A 473 5.16 6.77 17.06
CA LYS A 473 4.83 5.82 18.15
C LYS A 473 3.90 6.42 19.21
N ASN A 474 4.13 7.69 19.59
CA ASN A 474 3.36 8.36 20.63
C ASN A 474 1.97 8.79 20.18
N ASN A 475 1.72 8.88 18.88
CA ASN A 475 0.44 9.34 18.32
C ASN A 475 -0.33 8.25 17.56
N LEU A 476 0.30 7.09 17.24
CA LEU A 476 -0.35 5.96 16.59
C LEU A 476 -1.04 5.10 17.65
N VAL A 477 -2.35 5.27 17.73
CA VAL A 477 -3.18 4.60 18.74
C VAL A 477 -3.28 3.11 18.41
N GLY A 478 -3.07 2.25 19.40
CA GLY A 478 -3.02 0.80 19.22
C GLY A 478 -1.65 0.27 18.76
N PHE A 479 -0.63 1.13 18.69
CA PHE A 479 0.75 0.72 18.38
C PHE A 479 1.28 -0.26 19.43
N ASN A 480 1.89 -1.36 18.96
CA ASN A 480 2.31 -2.51 19.78
C ASN A 480 1.17 -3.20 20.57
N GLU A 481 -0.08 -2.98 20.18
CA GLU A 481 -1.25 -3.63 20.75
C GLU A 481 -2.02 -4.44 19.70
N ILE A 482 -2.44 -3.77 18.63
CA ILE A 482 -3.16 -4.34 17.50
C ILE A 482 -2.44 -4.10 16.16
N TYR A 483 -1.48 -3.19 16.14
CA TYR A 483 -0.68 -2.85 14.97
C TYR A 483 0.80 -2.78 15.34
N PHE A 484 1.62 -3.56 14.64
CA PHE A 484 3.02 -3.76 14.97
C PHE A 484 3.92 -3.34 13.82
N LEU A 485 4.82 -2.36 14.06
CA LEU A 485 5.86 -1.93 13.14
C LEU A 485 7.20 -1.90 13.86
N ASP A 486 8.13 -2.73 13.41
CA ASP A 486 9.50 -2.70 13.91
C ASP A 486 10.33 -1.70 13.09
N PHE A 487 10.28 -0.43 13.49
CA PHE A 487 11.01 0.64 12.81
C PHE A 487 12.54 0.44 12.80
N GLU A 488 13.09 -0.27 13.81
CA GLU A 488 14.54 -0.56 13.85
C GLU A 488 14.90 -1.55 12.75
N LYS A 489 14.11 -2.61 12.59
CA LYS A 489 14.30 -3.58 11.51
C LYS A 489 14.07 -2.93 10.14
N ILE A 490 13.01 -2.14 9.97
CA ILE A 490 12.73 -1.39 8.74
C ILE A 490 13.94 -0.52 8.36
N ASN A 491 14.46 0.26 9.29
CA ASN A 491 15.64 1.11 9.05
C ASN A 491 16.89 0.29 8.74
N TYR A 492 17.09 -0.85 9.41
CA TYR A 492 18.23 -1.72 9.18
C TYR A 492 18.24 -2.37 7.79
N ILE A 493 17.05 -2.76 7.28
CA ILE A 493 16.92 -3.37 5.95
C ILE A 493 16.72 -2.36 4.82
N SER A 494 16.63 -1.06 5.14
CA SER A 494 16.35 -0.02 4.15
C SER A 494 17.27 -0.10 2.93
N THR A 495 16.70 0.09 1.75
CA THR A 495 17.38 0.00 0.46
C THR A 495 16.77 0.97 -0.55
N ASP A 496 17.43 1.16 -1.70
CA ASP A 496 16.84 1.88 -2.83
C ASP A 496 15.70 1.04 -3.45
N VAL A 497 14.59 1.67 -3.77
CA VAL A 497 13.38 1.00 -4.28
C VAL A 497 13.02 1.49 -5.68
N PHE A 498 12.50 0.59 -6.49
CA PHE A 498 11.99 0.90 -7.83
C PHE A 498 10.68 0.18 -8.04
N ASP A 499 9.73 0.87 -8.66
CA ASP A 499 8.54 0.25 -9.23
C ASP A 499 8.66 0.27 -10.76
N ILE A 500 8.68 -0.92 -11.35
CA ILE A 500 8.83 -1.19 -12.77
C ILE A 500 7.86 -2.32 -13.10
N GLY A 501 6.61 -1.99 -13.34
CA GLY A 501 5.53 -2.96 -13.30
C GLY A 501 4.72 -3.13 -14.56
N SER A 502 3.68 -3.92 -14.44
CA SER A 502 2.73 -4.24 -15.48
C SER A 502 1.97 -2.99 -15.94
N LEU A 503 1.69 -2.89 -17.23
CA LEU A 503 1.04 -1.72 -17.81
C LEU A 503 -0.44 -1.98 -18.07
N GLY A 504 -1.29 -1.08 -17.65
CA GLY A 504 -2.72 -1.18 -17.90
C GLY A 504 -3.53 -0.06 -17.30
N ASN A 505 -4.82 -0.28 -17.13
CA ASN A 505 -5.73 0.67 -16.54
C ASN A 505 -6.78 -0.02 -15.66
N ASP A 506 -7.44 0.80 -14.84
CA ASP A 506 -8.60 0.44 -14.04
C ASP A 506 -8.34 -0.67 -13.01
N ALA A 507 -7.13 -0.73 -12.41
CA ALA A 507 -6.93 -1.53 -11.20
C ALA A 507 -8.08 -1.29 -10.19
N HIS A 508 -8.54 -2.34 -9.52
CA HIS A 508 -9.67 -2.32 -8.58
C HIS A 508 -11.05 -2.04 -9.18
N LYS A 509 -11.19 -2.00 -10.53
CA LYS A 509 -12.48 -1.85 -11.20
C LYS A 509 -12.80 -3.10 -12.04
N PHE A 510 -14.09 -3.33 -12.34
CA PHE A 510 -14.51 -4.45 -13.19
C PHE A 510 -13.95 -4.39 -14.63
N THR A 511 -13.43 -3.24 -15.02
CA THR A 511 -12.72 -2.99 -16.30
C THR A 511 -11.21 -3.05 -16.15
N GLU A 512 -10.70 -3.64 -15.07
CA GLU A 512 -9.28 -3.90 -14.86
C GLU A 512 -8.71 -4.64 -16.07
N ARG A 513 -7.68 -4.04 -16.69
CA ARG A 513 -7.13 -4.57 -17.94
C ARG A 513 -5.62 -4.37 -18.06
N LEU A 514 -4.99 -5.33 -18.69
CA LEU A 514 -3.55 -5.43 -18.87
C LEU A 514 -3.17 -5.24 -20.34
N ASP A 515 -2.18 -4.40 -20.62
CA ASP A 515 -1.45 -4.41 -21.89
C ASP A 515 -0.57 -5.67 -21.94
N SER A 516 -1.08 -6.71 -22.58
CA SER A 516 -0.44 -8.03 -22.59
C SER A 516 0.88 -8.04 -23.38
N PHE A 517 0.99 -7.22 -24.44
CA PHE A 517 2.20 -7.16 -25.23
C PHE A 517 3.35 -6.54 -24.44
N TYR A 518 3.12 -5.39 -23.81
CA TYR A 518 4.12 -4.76 -22.95
C TYR A 518 4.53 -5.69 -21.81
N THR A 519 3.55 -6.20 -21.07
CA THR A 519 3.78 -6.95 -19.84
C THR A 519 4.46 -8.30 -20.09
N PHE A 520 4.09 -9.02 -21.16
CA PHE A 520 4.66 -10.35 -21.39
C PHE A 520 5.97 -10.31 -22.20
N ASN A 521 6.24 -9.26 -23.01
CA ASN A 521 7.38 -9.26 -23.92
C ASN A 521 8.43 -8.18 -23.62
N ILE A 522 8.04 -7.04 -23.03
CA ILE A 522 8.94 -5.90 -22.85
C ILE A 522 9.37 -5.76 -21.39
N LEU A 523 8.42 -5.70 -20.46
CA LEU A 523 8.67 -5.54 -19.04
C LEU A 523 9.71 -6.52 -18.48
N PRO A 524 9.61 -7.84 -18.72
CA PRO A 524 10.58 -8.80 -18.15
C PRO A 524 12.00 -8.53 -18.64
N ASN A 525 12.17 -8.08 -19.88
CA ASN A 525 13.48 -7.73 -20.41
C ASN A 525 14.04 -6.43 -19.80
N ILE A 526 13.19 -5.46 -19.46
CA ILE A 526 13.60 -4.24 -18.74
C ILE A 526 14.09 -4.61 -17.35
N VAL A 527 13.29 -5.35 -16.57
CA VAL A 527 13.63 -5.75 -15.20
C VAL A 527 14.89 -6.61 -15.19
N PHE A 528 14.98 -7.62 -16.04
CA PHE A 528 16.15 -8.49 -16.14
C PHE A 528 17.42 -7.73 -16.54
N SER A 529 17.33 -6.79 -17.51
CA SER A 529 18.45 -5.94 -17.88
C SER A 529 18.89 -5.03 -16.73
N PHE A 530 17.95 -4.53 -15.95
CA PHE A 530 18.26 -3.67 -14.81
C PHE A 530 18.99 -4.45 -13.71
N ILE A 531 18.52 -5.65 -13.35
CA ILE A 531 19.16 -6.55 -12.39
C ILE A 531 20.61 -6.81 -12.80
N ASN A 532 20.84 -7.24 -14.05
CA ASN A 532 22.18 -7.54 -14.53
C ASN A 532 23.11 -6.32 -14.52
N LYS A 533 22.58 -5.13 -14.91
CA LYS A 533 23.35 -3.89 -14.87
C LYS A 533 23.72 -3.44 -13.45
N ILE A 534 22.89 -3.70 -12.46
CA ILE A 534 23.23 -3.45 -11.05
C ILE A 534 24.42 -4.33 -10.64
N PHE A 535 24.36 -5.63 -10.92
CA PHE A 535 25.45 -6.56 -10.56
C PHE A 535 26.75 -6.29 -11.32
N GLU A 536 26.71 -5.89 -12.60
CA GLU A 536 27.89 -5.51 -13.38
C GLU A 536 28.62 -4.28 -12.82
N ASN A 537 27.88 -3.30 -12.31
CA ASN A 537 28.44 -2.01 -11.89
C ASN A 537 29.11 -2.05 -10.51
N LYS A 538 29.20 -3.20 -9.83
CA LYS A 538 29.82 -3.39 -8.51
C LYS A 538 29.42 -2.28 -7.52
N ILE A 539 28.13 -2.06 -7.36
CA ILE A 539 27.55 -0.99 -6.51
C ILE A 539 27.64 -1.41 -5.06
#